data_3455e7f4bee1426954fa062161c43a17
#
_entry.id   3455e7f4bee1426954fa062161c43a17
#
_cell.length_a   1.000
_cell.length_b   1.000
_cell.length_c   1.000
_cell.angle_alpha   90.00
_cell.angle_beta   90.00
_cell.angle_gamma   90.00
#
_symmetry.space_group_name_H-M   'P 1'
#
loop_
_entity.id
_entity.type
_entity.pdbx_description
1 polymer ?
#
loop_
_entity_poly.entity_id
_entity_poly.type
_entity_poly.pdbx_seq_one_letter_code
_entity_poly.pdbx_strand_id
1 'polypeptide(L)'
;MNHHTSPATLLGPAVLAWAFCVAGPAFAVDQQTLYTQSLAATCANCHGTQGKGVPEGSVPGLTGLKADFIEAQMKAFKSGERQATIMHQLAKGYSDEQIRLLAAYFASQKP
;
A
#
# COMPACT_ATOMS: atom_id res chain seq x y z
N MET A 1 -67.80 11.54 -49.80
CA MET A 1 -67.85 11.51 -48.34
C MET A 1 -66.93 10.36 -47.89
N ASN A 2 -65.64 10.66 -47.70
CA ASN A 2 -64.66 9.68 -47.30
C ASN A 2 -64.18 10.03 -45.88
N HIS A 3 -64.57 9.23 -44.94
CA HIS A 3 -64.07 9.31 -43.57
C HIS A 3 -62.76 8.54 -43.44
N HIS A 4 -61.66 9.27 -43.34
CA HIS A 4 -60.38 8.70 -42.98
C HIS A 4 -60.30 8.58 -41.46
N THR A 5 -60.41 7.36 -40.96
CA THR A 5 -60.12 7.03 -39.55
C THR A 5 -58.63 6.80 -39.38
N SER A 6 -57.95 7.66 -38.68
CA SER A 6 -56.55 7.51 -38.29
C SER A 6 -56.42 6.47 -37.14
N PRO A 7 -55.50 5.52 -37.20
CA PRO A 7 -55.24 4.64 -36.08
C PRO A 7 -54.41 5.37 -35.00
N ALA A 8 -54.92 5.37 -33.78
CA ALA A 8 -54.23 5.84 -32.62
C ALA A 8 -53.06 4.91 -32.29
N THR A 9 -51.86 5.42 -32.37
CA THR A 9 -50.65 4.75 -31.95
C THR A 9 -50.56 4.79 -30.43
N LEU A 10 -50.79 3.66 -29.77
CA LEU A 10 -50.57 3.48 -28.36
C LEU A 10 -49.04 3.42 -28.08
N LEU A 11 -48.49 4.49 -27.56
CA LEU A 11 -47.14 4.51 -26.99
C LEU A 11 -47.19 3.78 -25.64
N GLY A 12 -46.69 2.55 -25.64
CA GLY A 12 -46.45 1.82 -24.40
C GLY A 12 -45.34 2.47 -23.54
N PRO A 13 -45.43 2.40 -22.22
CA PRO A 13 -44.42 2.97 -21.37
C PRO A 13 -43.13 2.15 -21.50
N ALA A 14 -42.06 2.79 -21.99
CA ALA A 14 -40.71 2.24 -21.97
C ALA A 14 -40.27 2.08 -20.51
N VAL A 15 -40.25 0.83 -20.03
CA VAL A 15 -39.69 0.48 -18.73
C VAL A 15 -38.17 0.61 -18.86
N LEU A 16 -37.62 1.72 -18.38
CA LEU A 16 -36.18 1.87 -18.15
C LEU A 16 -35.79 0.93 -17.01
N ALA A 17 -35.30 -0.26 -17.35
CA ALA A 17 -34.63 -1.15 -16.42
C ALA A 17 -33.31 -0.49 -15.98
N TRP A 18 -33.32 0.14 -14.81
CA TRP A 18 -32.10 0.59 -14.14
C TRP A 18 -31.36 -0.66 -13.70
N ALA A 19 -30.29 -0.98 -14.42
CA ALA A 19 -29.32 -1.98 -13.98
C ALA A 19 -28.60 -1.41 -12.73
N PHE A 20 -29.04 -1.83 -11.55
CA PHE A 20 -28.27 -1.64 -10.32
C PHE A 20 -26.96 -2.42 -10.48
N CYS A 21 -25.88 -1.73 -10.82
CA CYS A 21 -24.54 -2.25 -10.61
C CYS A 21 -24.37 -2.47 -9.11
N VAL A 22 -24.52 -3.70 -8.67
CA VAL A 22 -24.16 -4.10 -7.32
C VAL A 22 -22.63 -3.98 -7.24
N ALA A 23 -22.15 -2.81 -6.82
CA ALA A 23 -20.79 -2.63 -6.42
C ALA A 23 -20.58 -3.54 -5.21
N GLY A 24 -19.89 -4.69 -5.41
CA GLY A 24 -19.48 -5.55 -4.32
C GLY A 24 -18.65 -4.75 -3.31
N PRO A 25 -18.50 -5.24 -2.06
CA PRO A 25 -17.69 -4.57 -1.06
C PRO A 25 -16.27 -4.42 -1.61
N ALA A 26 -15.92 -3.21 -2.03
CA ALA A 26 -14.54 -2.86 -2.25
C ALA A 26 -13.87 -2.95 -0.88
N PHE A 27 -13.02 -3.94 -0.66
CA PHE A 27 -12.13 -3.95 0.49
C PHE A 27 -11.21 -2.73 0.32
N ALA A 28 -11.62 -1.62 0.90
CA ALA A 28 -10.80 -0.43 0.95
C ALA A 28 -9.61 -0.76 1.84
N VAL A 29 -8.46 -1.02 1.22
CA VAL A 29 -7.20 -1.06 1.96
C VAL A 29 -7.05 0.32 2.58
N ASP A 30 -6.87 0.35 3.89
CA ASP A 30 -6.69 1.60 4.63
C ASP A 30 -5.54 2.43 4.03
N GLN A 31 -5.77 3.73 3.84
CA GLN A 31 -4.79 4.64 3.24
C GLN A 31 -3.45 4.61 3.98
N GLN A 32 -3.48 4.51 5.31
CA GLN A 32 -2.28 4.41 6.13
C GLN A 32 -1.49 3.14 5.83
N THR A 33 -2.18 2.03 5.63
CA THR A 33 -1.57 0.74 5.24
C THR A 33 -0.90 0.86 3.88
N LEU A 34 -1.57 1.41 2.87
CA LEU A 34 -1.00 1.62 1.54
C LEU A 34 0.23 2.54 1.58
N TYR A 35 0.14 3.62 2.33
CA TYR A 35 1.25 4.54 2.52
C TYR A 35 2.47 3.84 3.13
N THR A 36 2.27 3.08 4.21
CA THR A 36 3.35 2.34 4.88
C THR A 36 3.96 1.28 3.98
N GLN A 37 3.14 0.54 3.23
CA GLN A 37 3.63 -0.45 2.25
C GLN A 37 4.44 0.20 1.14
N SER A 38 4.03 1.36 0.65
CA SER A 38 4.76 2.12 -0.37
C SER A 38 6.13 2.58 0.14
N LEU A 39 6.21 3.05 1.38
CA LEU A 39 7.48 3.38 2.02
C LEU A 39 8.37 2.13 2.15
N ALA A 40 7.82 1.02 2.63
CA ALA A 40 8.55 -0.22 2.85
C ALA A 40 9.04 -0.85 1.54
N ALA A 41 8.33 -0.64 0.43
CA ALA A 41 8.74 -1.14 -0.89
C ALA A 41 10.10 -0.58 -1.33
N THR A 42 10.48 0.61 -0.89
CA THR A 42 11.80 1.20 -1.22
C THR A 42 12.95 0.42 -0.60
N CYS A 43 12.71 -0.30 0.48
CA CYS A 43 13.73 -1.09 1.19
C CYS A 43 13.97 -2.46 0.53
N ALA A 44 13.01 -2.94 -0.29
CA ALA A 44 13.02 -4.28 -0.86
C ALA A 44 14.20 -4.55 -1.80
N ASN A 45 14.70 -3.53 -2.50
CA ASN A 45 15.82 -3.67 -3.43
C ASN A 45 17.10 -4.23 -2.76
N CYS A 46 17.30 -3.93 -1.50
CA CYS A 46 18.47 -4.37 -0.75
C CYS A 46 18.14 -5.41 0.33
N HIS A 47 17.01 -5.21 1.03
CA HIS A 47 16.61 -6.07 2.15
C HIS A 47 15.67 -7.22 1.78
N GLY A 48 15.39 -7.39 0.48
CA GLY A 48 14.47 -8.40 -0.03
C GLY A 48 13.00 -8.02 0.12
N THR A 49 12.15 -8.69 -0.63
CA THR A 49 10.70 -8.45 -0.62
C THR A 49 10.16 -8.59 0.80
N GLN A 50 9.42 -7.58 1.26
CA GLN A 50 8.90 -7.52 2.64
C GLN A 50 9.98 -7.60 3.73
N GLY A 51 11.24 -7.34 3.38
CA GLY A 51 12.35 -7.41 4.33
C GLY A 51 12.85 -8.82 4.63
N LYS A 52 12.52 -9.81 3.83
CA LYS A 52 12.90 -11.23 4.07
C LYS A 52 14.40 -11.54 3.85
N GLY A 53 15.15 -10.53 3.42
CA GLY A 53 16.53 -10.73 3.01
C GLY A 53 16.62 -11.25 1.57
N VAL A 54 17.85 -11.30 1.08
CA VAL A 54 18.19 -11.89 -0.21
C VAL A 54 19.04 -13.12 0.07
N PRO A 55 18.71 -14.30 -0.47
CA PRO A 55 19.53 -15.48 -0.29
C PRO A 55 20.98 -15.19 -0.68
N GLU A 56 21.92 -15.61 0.17
CA GLU A 56 23.36 -15.37 -0.02
C GLU A 56 23.78 -13.88 -0.12
N GLY A 57 22.84 -12.96 0.15
CA GLY A 57 23.12 -11.53 0.17
C GLY A 57 23.85 -11.10 1.45
N SER A 58 24.68 -10.06 1.33
CA SER A 58 25.39 -9.46 2.46
C SER A 58 24.53 -8.50 3.28
N VAL A 59 23.33 -8.12 2.75
CA VAL A 59 22.40 -7.19 3.40
C VAL A 59 21.46 -7.99 4.30
N PRO A 60 21.32 -7.63 5.58
CA PRO A 60 20.50 -8.40 6.51
C PRO A 60 19.00 -8.28 6.18
N GLY A 61 18.25 -9.33 6.43
CA GLY A 61 16.79 -9.29 6.47
C GLY A 61 16.29 -8.42 7.65
N LEU A 62 15.07 -7.94 7.53
CA LEU A 62 14.42 -7.09 8.54
C LEU A 62 13.28 -7.83 9.25
N THR A 63 12.78 -8.94 8.68
CA THR A 63 11.69 -9.73 9.27
C THR A 63 12.13 -10.42 10.55
N GLY A 64 11.22 -10.54 11.51
CA GLY A 64 11.50 -11.15 12.80
C GLY A 64 12.28 -10.27 13.79
N LEU A 65 12.72 -9.08 13.37
CA LEU A 65 13.31 -8.09 14.26
C LEU A 65 12.22 -7.36 15.02
N LYS A 66 12.51 -6.93 16.25
CA LYS A 66 11.60 -6.12 17.05
C LYS A 66 11.50 -4.70 16.48
N ALA A 67 10.30 -4.11 16.55
CA ALA A 67 10.09 -2.75 16.04
C ALA A 67 10.99 -1.71 16.72
N ASP A 68 11.11 -1.77 18.03
CA ASP A 68 11.98 -0.86 18.80
C ASP A 68 13.44 -0.97 18.38
N PHE A 69 13.91 -2.18 18.08
CA PHE A 69 15.26 -2.40 17.57
C PHE A 69 15.44 -1.75 16.19
N ILE A 70 14.52 -1.99 15.23
CA ILE A 70 14.59 -1.40 13.88
C ILE A 70 14.57 0.14 13.98
N GLU A 71 13.67 0.68 14.80
CA GLU A 71 13.55 2.13 15.00
C GLU A 71 14.85 2.72 15.56
N ALA A 72 15.42 2.10 16.59
CA ALA A 72 16.68 2.54 17.19
C ALA A 72 17.83 2.53 16.19
N GLN A 73 17.92 1.45 15.37
CA GLN A 73 18.98 1.35 14.35
C GLN A 73 18.83 2.43 13.27
N MET A 74 17.61 2.68 12.79
CA MET A 74 17.36 3.71 11.79
C MET A 74 17.69 5.11 12.32
N LYS A 75 17.35 5.41 13.58
CA LYS A 75 17.72 6.67 14.24
C LYS A 75 19.23 6.80 14.40
N ALA A 76 19.93 5.73 14.79
CA ALA A 76 21.38 5.72 14.91
C ALA A 76 22.09 5.94 13.57
N PHE A 77 21.57 5.38 12.47
CA PHE A 77 22.06 5.69 11.12
C PHE A 77 21.79 7.16 10.76
N LYS A 78 20.59 7.66 11.05
CA LYS A 78 20.18 9.04 10.75
C LYS A 78 21.03 10.07 11.49
N SER A 79 21.36 9.83 12.75
CA SER A 79 22.21 10.70 13.57
C SER A 79 23.71 10.57 13.26
N GLY A 80 24.11 9.48 12.61
CA GLY A 80 25.52 9.16 12.36
C GLY A 80 26.22 8.38 13.48
N GLU A 81 25.50 8.03 14.56
CA GLU A 81 26.03 7.19 15.64
C GLU A 81 26.39 5.79 15.17
N ARG A 82 25.62 5.26 14.20
CA ARG A 82 25.92 3.98 13.58
C ARG A 82 26.45 4.18 12.16
N GLN A 83 27.64 3.66 11.90
CA GLN A 83 28.25 3.68 10.58
C GLN A 83 27.66 2.58 9.69
N ALA A 84 27.55 2.88 8.39
CA ALA A 84 27.07 1.94 7.38
C ALA A 84 27.62 2.35 6.01
N THR A 85 27.55 1.44 5.04
CA THR A 85 27.92 1.75 3.66
C THR A 85 26.95 2.76 3.03
N ILE A 86 25.63 2.62 3.25
CA ILE A 86 24.61 3.46 2.62
C ILE A 86 23.48 3.88 3.60
N MET A 87 23.16 3.07 4.61
CA MET A 87 22.00 3.31 5.47
C MET A 87 22.06 4.66 6.20
N HIS A 88 23.25 5.17 6.54
CA HIS A 88 23.42 6.48 7.16
C HIS A 88 22.95 7.63 6.25
N GLN A 89 22.95 7.46 4.92
CA GLN A 89 22.40 8.42 3.98
C GLN A 89 20.91 8.18 3.75
N LEU A 90 20.49 6.93 3.56
CA LEU A 90 19.08 6.59 3.33
C LEU A 90 18.20 7.00 4.50
N ALA A 91 18.66 6.76 5.73
CA ALA A 91 17.88 7.07 6.93
C ALA A 91 17.57 8.57 7.09
N LYS A 92 18.40 9.46 6.56
CA LYS A 92 18.17 10.92 6.58
C LYS A 92 16.95 11.34 5.75
N GLY A 93 16.56 10.54 4.77
CA GLY A 93 15.38 10.79 3.92
C GLY A 93 14.05 10.51 4.60
N TYR A 94 14.04 9.92 5.80
CA TYR A 94 12.82 9.55 6.52
C TYR A 94 12.60 10.43 7.74
N SER A 95 11.34 10.84 7.97
CA SER A 95 10.94 11.43 9.25
C SER A 95 10.93 10.37 10.35
N ASP A 96 10.94 10.80 11.62
CA ASP A 96 10.88 9.87 12.73
C ASP A 96 9.56 9.09 12.76
N GLU A 97 8.46 9.71 12.31
CA GLU A 97 7.18 9.03 12.13
C GLU A 97 7.26 7.93 11.05
N GLN A 98 7.87 8.22 9.91
CA GLN A 98 8.09 7.23 8.86
C GLN A 98 8.97 6.09 9.32
N ILE A 99 10.02 6.37 10.09
CA ILE A 99 10.89 5.34 10.69
C ILE A 99 10.07 4.44 11.62
N ARG A 100 9.20 5.02 12.45
CA ARG A 100 8.31 4.26 13.35
C ARG A 100 7.34 3.36 12.57
N LEU A 101 6.73 3.88 11.52
CA LEU A 101 5.83 3.10 10.65
C LEU A 101 6.55 1.95 9.95
N LEU A 102 7.75 2.18 9.41
CA LEU A 102 8.58 1.16 8.78
C LEU A 102 9.00 0.09 9.78
N ALA A 103 9.40 0.49 11.00
CA ALA A 103 9.77 -0.43 12.06
C ALA A 103 8.62 -1.37 12.44
N ALA A 104 7.43 -0.82 12.65
CA ALA A 104 6.22 -1.60 12.93
C ALA A 104 5.87 -2.54 11.76
N TYR A 105 5.98 -2.06 10.53
CA TYR A 105 5.70 -2.86 9.33
C TYR A 105 6.62 -4.07 9.24
N PHE A 106 7.95 -3.89 9.30
CA PHE A 106 8.89 -5.02 9.18
C PHE A 106 8.81 -5.99 10.36
N ALA A 107 8.55 -5.49 11.57
CA ALA A 107 8.36 -6.35 12.73
C ALA A 107 7.09 -7.22 12.62
N SER A 108 6.09 -6.79 11.87
CA SER A 108 4.86 -7.56 11.64
C SER A 108 4.99 -8.61 10.53
N GLN A 109 6.04 -8.55 9.72
CA GLN A 109 6.25 -9.51 8.64
C GLN A 109 6.72 -10.85 9.22
N LYS A 110 6.19 -11.94 8.67
CA LYS A 110 6.65 -13.29 9.03
C LYS A 110 7.94 -13.61 8.27
N PRO A 111 8.92 -14.23 8.93
CA PRO A 111 10.14 -14.73 8.29
C PRO A 111 9.88 -15.68 7.14
#